data_1f73eb1b041000386aa6e4d1e2c4592c
#
_entry.id   1f73eb1b041000386aa6e4d1e2c4592c
#
_cell.length_a   1.000
_cell.length_b   1.000
_cell.length_c   1.000
_cell.angle_alpha   90.00
_cell.angle_beta   90.00
_cell.angle_gamma   90.00
#
_symmetry.space_group_name_H-M   'P 1'
#
loop_
_entity.id
_entity.type
_entity.pdbx_description
1 polymer ?
#
loop_
_entity_poly.entity_id
_entity_poly.type
_entity_poly.pdbx_seq_one_letter_code
_entity_poly.pdbx_strand_id
1 'polypeptide(L)'
;MACRLARAYDVIAVEDLNMAAMKRSLNFGRSVSDNAWGTFLTILEGQCKKYGHMLLFVSKWFPSTKTCLSCGYIHKEITLKDRTYICPSCGHVMDRDHQAAVNLREEALRIISENIAQIKRMAA
;
A
#
# COMPACT_ATOMS: atom_id res chain seq x y z
N MET A 1 -3.23 -15.53 9.40
CA MET A 1 -2.76 -14.82 8.16
C MET A 1 -1.66 -13.80 8.44
N ALA A 2 -1.86 -12.89 9.40
CA ALA A 2 -0.85 -11.85 9.71
C ALA A 2 0.52 -12.44 10.07
N CYS A 3 0.57 -13.48 10.89
CA CYS A 3 1.81 -14.15 11.28
C CYS A 3 2.53 -14.76 10.07
N ARG A 4 1.79 -15.36 9.14
CA ARG A 4 2.36 -15.95 7.91
C ARG A 4 2.98 -14.88 7.02
N LEU A 5 2.29 -13.76 6.84
CA LEU A 5 2.80 -12.64 6.04
C LEU A 5 4.05 -12.04 6.67
N ALA A 6 4.00 -11.77 7.96
CA ALA A 6 5.12 -11.16 8.68
C ALA A 6 6.37 -12.05 8.69
N ARG A 7 6.17 -13.38 8.71
CA ARG A 7 7.27 -14.33 8.68
C ARG A 7 7.86 -14.48 7.27
N ALA A 8 7.01 -14.46 6.25
CA ALA A 8 7.40 -14.76 4.87
C ALA A 8 8.10 -13.60 4.17
N TYR A 9 7.83 -12.35 4.57
CA TYR A 9 8.31 -11.17 3.85
C TYR A 9 9.05 -10.21 4.77
N ASP A 10 10.18 -9.70 4.31
CA ASP A 10 11.00 -8.75 5.05
C ASP A 10 10.35 -7.37 5.14
N VAL A 11 9.64 -6.97 4.09
CA VAL A 11 8.92 -5.70 4.01
C VAL A 11 7.53 -5.96 3.45
N ILE A 12 6.53 -5.42 4.13
CA ILE A 12 5.14 -5.46 3.67
C ILE A 12 4.68 -4.01 3.49
N ALA A 13 4.29 -3.66 2.27
CA ALA A 13 3.77 -2.33 1.95
C ALA A 13 2.26 -2.34 1.95
N VAL A 14 1.66 -1.38 2.67
CA VAL A 14 0.21 -1.21 2.71
C VAL A 14 -0.14 0.25 2.47
N GLU A 15 -1.33 0.48 1.94
CA GLU A 15 -1.84 1.83 1.74
C GLU A 15 -2.26 2.44 3.08
N ASP A 16 -1.88 3.70 3.30
CA ASP A 16 -2.30 4.43 4.51
C ASP A 16 -3.71 4.98 4.30
N LEU A 17 -4.70 4.28 4.85
CA LEU A 17 -6.12 4.64 4.73
C LEU A 17 -6.59 5.62 5.79
N ASN A 18 -5.67 6.27 6.53
CA ASN A 18 -6.00 7.22 7.59
C ASN A 18 -6.89 6.57 8.68
N MET A 19 -6.29 5.68 9.44
CA MET A 19 -6.98 4.91 10.49
C MET A 19 -7.69 5.79 11.54
N ALA A 20 -7.21 6.98 11.82
CA ALA A 20 -7.86 7.90 12.75
C ALA A 20 -9.23 8.36 12.22
N ALA A 21 -9.33 8.66 10.93
CA ALA A 21 -10.61 9.01 10.31
C ALA A 21 -11.54 7.81 10.26
N MET A 22 -11.03 6.61 10.00
CA MET A 22 -11.81 5.38 10.04
C MET A 22 -12.39 5.12 11.43
N LYS A 23 -11.60 5.28 12.48
CA LYS A 23 -12.05 5.12 13.87
C LYS A 23 -13.18 6.08 14.21
N ARG A 24 -13.07 7.35 13.80
CA ARG A 24 -14.14 8.33 14.00
C ARG A 24 -15.41 7.94 13.26
N SER A 25 -15.27 7.44 12.05
CA SER A 25 -16.41 6.98 11.25
C SER A 25 -17.12 5.78 11.87
N LEU A 26 -16.39 4.90 12.58
CA LEU A 26 -16.97 3.76 13.28
C LEU A 26 -18.00 4.16 14.33
N ASN A 27 -17.83 5.33 14.96
CA ASN A 27 -18.78 5.87 15.93
C ASN A 27 -20.13 6.21 15.28
N PHE A 28 -20.18 6.28 13.96
CA PHE A 28 -21.38 6.58 13.19
C PHE A 28 -21.93 5.36 12.44
N GLY A 29 -21.60 4.16 12.89
CA GLY A 29 -22.16 2.93 12.36
C GLY A 29 -21.46 2.34 11.14
N ARG A 30 -20.19 2.60 10.97
CA ARG A 30 -19.41 1.99 9.90
C ARG A 30 -19.33 0.47 10.06
N SER A 31 -19.09 -0.21 8.95
CA SER A 31 -19.16 -1.67 8.87
C SER A 31 -18.09 -2.36 9.72
N VAL A 32 -18.41 -3.60 10.14
CA VAL A 32 -17.51 -4.49 10.86
C VAL A 32 -16.21 -4.74 10.09
N SER A 33 -16.25 -4.69 8.76
CA SER A 33 -15.06 -4.91 7.91
C SER A 33 -13.97 -3.85 8.11
N ASP A 34 -14.34 -2.60 8.40
CA ASP A 34 -13.36 -1.54 8.69
C ASP A 34 -12.64 -1.80 10.01
N ASN A 35 -13.38 -2.26 11.03
CA ASN A 35 -12.80 -2.71 12.30
C ASN A 35 -11.86 -3.89 12.12
N ALA A 36 -12.27 -4.86 11.32
CA ALA A 36 -11.46 -6.06 11.04
C ALA A 36 -10.16 -5.68 10.36
N TRP A 37 -10.18 -4.73 9.41
CA TRP A 37 -8.99 -4.25 8.72
C TRP A 37 -8.02 -3.57 9.68
N GLY A 38 -8.53 -2.67 10.54
CA GLY A 38 -7.72 -2.00 11.56
C GLY A 38 -7.08 -2.97 12.54
N THR A 39 -7.85 -3.96 13.01
CA THR A 39 -7.35 -5.02 13.88
C THR A 39 -6.27 -5.85 13.20
N PHE A 40 -6.49 -6.22 11.92
CA PHE A 40 -5.52 -6.96 11.12
C PHE A 40 -4.20 -6.21 11.01
N LEU A 41 -4.23 -4.91 10.71
CA LEU A 41 -3.02 -4.10 10.59
C LEU A 41 -2.25 -3.99 11.92
N THR A 42 -2.97 -3.86 13.04
CA THR A 42 -2.35 -3.82 14.36
C THR A 42 -1.62 -5.12 14.68
N ILE A 43 -2.24 -6.26 14.39
CA ILE A 43 -1.65 -7.58 14.59
C ILE A 43 -0.45 -7.75 13.65
N LEU A 44 -0.58 -7.37 12.39
CA LEU A 44 0.48 -7.47 11.40
C LEU A 44 1.70 -6.66 11.82
N GLU A 45 1.50 -5.44 12.30
CA GLU A 45 2.58 -4.58 12.78
C GLU A 45 3.33 -5.23 13.94
N GLY A 46 2.61 -5.79 14.92
CA GLY A 46 3.21 -6.50 16.05
C GLY A 46 4.01 -7.72 15.60
N GLN A 47 3.48 -8.50 14.65
CA GLN A 47 4.18 -9.67 14.12
C GLN A 47 5.42 -9.28 13.32
N CYS A 48 5.37 -8.21 12.53
CA CYS A 48 6.54 -7.70 11.81
C CYS A 48 7.66 -7.32 12.78
N LYS A 49 7.33 -6.60 13.84
CA LYS A 49 8.30 -6.24 14.89
C LYS A 49 8.93 -7.48 15.52
N LYS A 50 8.13 -8.52 15.79
CA LYS A 50 8.60 -9.77 16.37
C LYS A 50 9.67 -10.46 15.52
N TYR A 51 9.53 -10.41 14.19
CA TYR A 51 10.47 -11.05 13.26
C TYR A 51 11.56 -10.08 12.76
N GLY A 52 11.59 -8.85 13.23
CA GLY A 52 12.55 -7.85 12.75
C GLY A 52 12.28 -7.37 11.33
N HIS A 53 11.05 -7.50 10.86
CA HIS A 53 10.63 -7.09 9.53
C HIS A 53 9.88 -5.76 9.58
N MET A 54 9.69 -5.13 8.42
CA MET A 54 9.09 -3.80 8.32
C MET A 54 7.68 -3.86 7.75
N LEU A 55 6.75 -3.14 8.39
CA LEU A 55 5.46 -2.80 7.80
C LEU A 55 5.53 -1.32 7.40
N LEU A 56 5.46 -1.05 6.09
CA LEU A 56 5.58 0.30 5.54
C LEU A 56 4.23 0.79 5.05
N PHE A 57 3.81 1.96 5.55
CA PHE A 57 2.59 2.62 5.09
C PHE A 57 2.93 3.58 3.95
N VAL A 58 2.34 3.33 2.78
CA VAL A 58 2.48 4.21 1.62
C VAL A 58 1.38 5.27 1.69
N SER A 59 1.74 6.52 1.40
CA SER A 59 0.80 7.65 1.46
C SER A 59 -0.48 7.38 0.69
N LYS A 60 -1.62 7.73 1.28
CA LYS A 60 -2.93 7.64 0.62
C LYS A 60 -3.03 8.49 -0.65
N TRP A 61 -2.17 9.47 -0.79
CA TRP A 61 -2.14 10.34 -1.97
C TRP A 61 -1.40 9.72 -3.15
N PHE A 62 -0.66 8.62 -2.93
CA PHE A 62 -0.02 7.90 -4.01
C PHE A 62 -1.09 7.20 -4.86
N PRO A 63 -1.19 7.51 -6.17
CA PRO A 63 -2.27 7.00 -7.01
C PRO A 63 -1.99 5.56 -7.50
N SER A 64 -1.94 4.60 -6.59
CA SER A 64 -1.58 3.21 -6.90
C SER A 64 -2.53 2.54 -7.88
N THR A 65 -3.84 2.82 -7.78
CA THR A 65 -4.84 2.22 -8.67
C THR A 65 -4.93 2.90 -10.03
N LYS A 66 -4.36 4.09 -10.16
CA LYS A 66 -4.48 4.91 -11.38
C LYS A 66 -3.22 4.94 -12.22
N THR A 67 -2.08 4.60 -11.64
CA THR A 67 -0.78 4.67 -12.32
C THR A 67 -0.55 3.42 -13.17
N CYS A 68 -0.22 3.64 -14.45
CA CYS A 68 0.16 2.54 -15.33
C CYS A 68 1.54 2.00 -14.94
N LEU A 69 1.62 0.72 -14.68
CA LEU A 69 2.87 0.04 -14.33
C LEU A 69 3.90 0.11 -15.47
N SER A 70 3.42 0.12 -16.72
CA SER A 70 4.28 0.08 -17.90
C SER A 70 4.85 1.45 -18.27
N CYS A 71 4.03 2.51 -18.29
CA CYS A 71 4.45 3.83 -18.79
C CYS A 71 4.35 4.98 -17.79
N GLY A 72 3.75 4.75 -16.61
CA GLY A 72 3.60 5.78 -15.58
C GLY A 72 2.43 6.74 -15.79
N TYR A 73 1.63 6.56 -16.83
CA TYR A 73 0.46 7.41 -17.07
C TYR A 73 -0.55 7.29 -15.91
N ILE A 74 -1.12 8.43 -15.50
CA ILE A 74 -2.12 8.45 -14.43
C ILE A 74 -3.51 8.54 -15.05
N HIS A 75 -4.25 7.42 -14.99
CA HIS A 75 -5.60 7.30 -15.54
C HIS A 75 -6.63 7.80 -14.51
N LYS A 76 -6.94 9.08 -14.55
CA LYS A 76 -7.77 9.74 -13.53
C LYS A 76 -9.23 9.27 -13.53
N GLU A 77 -9.73 8.81 -14.66
CA GLU A 77 -11.13 8.41 -14.83
C GLU A 77 -11.43 6.97 -14.37
N ILE A 78 -10.42 6.18 -14.02
CA ILE A 78 -10.67 4.81 -13.54
C ILE A 78 -11.38 4.85 -12.18
N THR A 79 -12.38 3.98 -12.00
CA THR A 79 -13.21 3.94 -10.79
C THR A 79 -13.06 2.60 -10.08
N LEU A 80 -13.64 2.51 -8.87
CA LEU A 80 -13.66 1.27 -8.09
C LEU A 80 -14.46 0.16 -8.76
N LYS A 81 -15.33 0.50 -9.72
CA LYS A 81 -16.11 -0.48 -10.49
C LYS A 81 -15.28 -1.15 -11.58
N ASP A 82 -14.19 -0.51 -12.01
CA ASP A 82 -13.32 -1.04 -13.04
C ASP A 82 -12.38 -2.08 -12.44
N ARG A 83 -12.53 -3.33 -12.84
CA ARG A 83 -11.67 -4.42 -12.38
C ARG A 83 -10.41 -4.55 -13.22
N THR A 84 -10.49 -4.13 -14.47
CA THR A 84 -9.38 -4.18 -15.42
C THR A 84 -8.86 -2.78 -15.68
N TYR A 85 -7.54 -2.61 -15.58
CA TYR A 85 -6.88 -1.38 -15.94
C TYR A 85 -6.46 -1.45 -17.41
N ILE A 86 -6.88 -0.48 -18.20
CA ILE A 86 -6.49 -0.33 -19.61
C ILE A 86 -5.89 1.06 -19.76
N CYS A 87 -4.60 1.15 -20.04
CA CYS A 87 -3.92 2.43 -20.13
C CYS A 87 -4.29 3.16 -21.43
N PRO A 88 -4.83 4.38 -21.35
CA PRO A 88 -5.14 5.16 -22.54
C PRO A 88 -3.91 5.59 -23.35
N SER A 89 -2.75 5.63 -22.70
CA SER A 89 -1.51 6.09 -23.30
C SER A 89 -0.75 4.98 -24.03
N CYS A 90 -0.52 3.84 -23.36
CA CYS A 90 0.32 2.76 -23.93
C CYS A 90 -0.43 1.47 -24.23
N GLY A 91 -1.70 1.37 -23.88
CA GLY A 91 -2.52 0.18 -24.12
C GLY A 91 -2.26 -0.98 -23.16
N HIS A 92 -1.43 -0.79 -22.12
CA HIS A 92 -1.19 -1.83 -21.12
C HIS A 92 -2.48 -2.28 -20.45
N VAL A 93 -2.69 -3.59 -20.35
CA VAL A 93 -3.89 -4.19 -19.74
C VAL A 93 -3.46 -5.08 -18.58
N MET A 94 -4.07 -4.86 -17.43
CA MET A 94 -3.77 -5.62 -16.22
C MET A 94 -4.94 -5.56 -15.25
N ASP A 95 -5.07 -6.56 -14.37
CA ASP A 95 -6.00 -6.50 -13.25
C ASP A 95 -5.67 -5.26 -12.40
N ARG A 96 -6.69 -4.44 -12.11
CA ARG A 96 -6.48 -3.18 -11.40
C ARG A 96 -5.87 -3.36 -10.01
N ASP A 97 -6.38 -4.31 -9.25
CA ASP A 97 -5.91 -4.53 -7.87
C ASP A 97 -4.50 -5.12 -7.85
N HIS A 98 -4.18 -6.00 -8.78
CA HIS A 98 -2.84 -6.54 -8.92
C HIS A 98 -1.85 -5.44 -9.28
N GLN A 99 -2.20 -4.58 -10.23
CA GLN A 99 -1.35 -3.45 -10.61
C GLN A 99 -1.13 -2.49 -9.44
N ALA A 100 -2.19 -2.21 -8.68
CA ALA A 100 -2.07 -1.37 -7.48
C ALA A 100 -1.10 -1.96 -6.45
N ALA A 101 -1.16 -3.27 -6.23
CA ALA A 101 -0.24 -3.95 -5.31
C ALA A 101 1.21 -3.84 -5.78
N VAL A 102 1.47 -4.03 -7.07
CA VAL A 102 2.81 -3.90 -7.65
C VAL A 102 3.29 -2.46 -7.54
N ASN A 103 2.43 -1.48 -7.81
CA ASN A 103 2.77 -0.06 -7.69
C ASN A 103 3.11 0.31 -6.24
N LEU A 104 2.38 -0.21 -5.26
CA LEU A 104 2.69 -0.01 -3.84
C LEU A 104 4.05 -0.60 -3.48
N ARG A 105 4.37 -1.77 -3.98
CA ARG A 105 5.68 -2.41 -3.77
C ARG A 105 6.81 -1.53 -4.32
N GLU A 106 6.67 -1.06 -5.54
CA GLU A 106 7.68 -0.21 -6.17
C GLU A 106 7.86 1.12 -5.42
N GLU A 107 6.77 1.74 -4.99
CA GLU A 107 6.83 2.96 -4.19
C GLU A 107 7.50 2.72 -2.84
N ALA A 108 7.22 1.61 -2.18
CA ALA A 108 7.87 1.24 -0.93
C ALA A 108 9.39 1.08 -1.10
N LEU A 109 9.81 0.41 -2.17
CA LEU A 109 11.23 0.25 -2.50
C LEU A 109 11.91 1.58 -2.76
N ARG A 110 11.23 2.50 -3.45
CA ARG A 110 11.71 3.85 -3.70
C ARG A 110 11.94 4.61 -2.38
N ILE A 111 10.97 4.56 -1.48
CA ILE A 111 11.04 5.22 -0.17
C ILE A 111 12.22 4.67 0.65
N ILE A 112 12.38 3.36 0.67
CA ILE A 112 13.48 2.70 1.40
C ILE A 112 14.83 3.12 0.81
N SER A 113 14.96 3.15 -0.51
CA SER A 113 16.19 3.55 -1.19
C SER A 113 16.58 4.98 -0.87
N GLU A 114 15.62 5.91 -0.84
CA GLU A 114 15.84 7.31 -0.49
C GLU A 114 16.31 7.45 0.96
N ASN A 115 15.69 6.72 1.89
CA ASN A 115 16.06 6.76 3.29
C ASN A 115 17.48 6.23 3.53
N ILE A 116 17.86 5.14 2.84
CA ILE A 116 19.22 4.59 2.92
C ILE A 116 20.24 5.60 2.39
N ALA A 117 19.96 6.24 1.25
CA ALA A 117 20.84 7.25 0.67
C ALA A 117 21.03 8.44 1.60
N GLN A 118 19.96 8.86 2.28
CA GLN A 118 20.00 9.96 3.24
C GLN A 118 20.82 9.59 4.47
N ILE A 119 20.65 8.37 5.00
CA ILE A 119 21.44 7.87 6.14
C ILE A 119 22.93 7.83 5.79
N LYS A 120 23.28 7.35 4.60
CA LYS A 120 24.68 7.31 4.12
C LYS A 120 25.27 8.72 4.04
N ARG A 121 24.51 9.71 3.59
CA ARG A 121 24.97 11.11 3.54
C ARG A 121 25.21 11.68 4.93
N MET A 122 24.35 11.32 5.89
CA MET A 122 24.49 11.78 7.28
C MET A 122 25.68 11.12 7.99
N ALA A 123 26.06 9.91 7.59
CA ALA A 123 27.17 9.17 8.17
C ALA A 123 28.53 9.60 7.61
N ALA A 124 28.53 10.30 6.49
CA ALA A 124 29.76 10.84 5.89
C ALA A 124 30.04 12.22 6.46
#